data_e59622514bc616c814e1f47478648fd6
#
_entry.id   e59622514bc616c814e1f47478648fd6
#
_cell.length_a   1.000
_cell.length_b   1.000
_cell.length_c   1.000
_cell.angle_alpha   90.00
_cell.angle_beta   90.00
_cell.angle_gamma   90.00
#
_symmetry.space_group_name_H-M   'P 1'
#
loop_
_entity.id
_entity.type
_entity.pdbx_description
1 polymer ?
#
loop_
_entity_poly.entity_id
_entity_poly.type
_entity_poly.pdbx_seq_one_letter_code
_entity_poly.pdbx_strand_id
1 'polypeptide(L)'
;MKKLGFGLMRLPLMDADDPKKIDREAVCRMVDLFMEQGFGYFDTAYPYHEGLSETVFQEAVAKRYPRNAYTITDKLPLYLLRKEEEMEQIFQQQLNRLGLDFIDYYWLHNVGTASYAVAQRLGAFEFVRKKKEQGKVGHIGFSFHDRADLLDRVQLR
;
A
#
# COMPACT_ATOMS: atom_id res chain seq x y z
N MET A 1 -2.09 10.42 -17.32
CA MET A 1 -2.07 10.69 -15.86
C MET A 1 -0.90 11.60 -15.55
N LYS A 2 -1.09 12.64 -14.73
CA LYS A 2 -0.02 13.52 -14.25
C LYS A 2 0.90 12.75 -13.29
N LYS A 3 2.21 13.07 -13.28
CA LYS A 3 3.25 12.28 -12.58
C LYS A 3 3.51 12.76 -11.14
N LEU A 4 2.47 12.87 -10.31
CA LEU A 4 2.60 13.14 -8.88
C LEU A 4 1.72 12.15 -8.11
N GLY A 5 2.27 11.58 -7.04
CA GLY A 5 1.55 10.68 -6.14
C GLY A 5 1.32 11.31 -4.77
N PHE A 6 0.20 10.96 -4.14
CA PHE A 6 -0.14 11.34 -2.78
C PHE A 6 0.25 10.21 -1.82
N GLY A 7 1.32 10.41 -1.05
CA GLY A 7 1.77 9.43 -0.06
C GLY A 7 1.05 9.58 1.28
N LEU A 8 0.48 8.48 1.81
CA LEU A 8 -0.25 8.48 3.08
C LEU A 8 0.62 8.03 4.29
N MET A 9 1.94 8.00 4.13
CA MET A 9 2.85 7.61 5.22
C MET A 9 2.99 8.70 6.29
N ARG A 10 2.84 9.97 5.92
CA ARG A 10 3.03 11.13 6.80
C ARG A 10 1.86 12.09 6.66
N LEU A 11 0.71 11.65 7.14
CA LEU A 11 -0.49 12.48 7.16
C LEU A 11 -0.40 13.54 8.28
N PRO A 12 -1.10 14.69 8.13
CA PRO A 12 -1.18 15.67 9.20
C PRO A 12 -1.81 15.07 10.46
N LEU A 13 -1.26 15.43 11.61
CA LEU A 13 -1.68 14.93 12.91
C LEU A 13 -2.27 16.07 13.75
N MET A 14 -3.28 15.76 14.55
CA MET A 14 -3.80 16.67 15.60
C MET A 14 -2.86 16.73 16.81
N ASP A 15 -2.03 15.69 17.00
CA ASP A 15 -1.03 15.56 18.04
C ASP A 15 0.22 14.93 17.42
N ALA A 16 1.32 15.68 17.40
CA ALA A 16 2.56 15.25 16.74
C ALA A 16 3.20 13.99 17.36
N ASP A 17 2.89 13.71 18.62
CA ASP A 17 3.44 12.57 19.37
C ASP A 17 2.58 11.31 19.23
N ASP A 18 1.39 11.41 18.65
CA ASP A 18 0.47 10.27 18.46
C ASP A 18 0.13 10.04 16.97
N PRO A 19 0.76 9.05 16.32
CA PRO A 19 0.53 8.77 14.90
C PRO A 19 -0.90 8.33 14.56
N LYS A 20 -1.72 8.02 15.55
CA LYS A 20 -3.14 7.65 15.36
C LYS A 20 -4.06 8.87 15.31
N LYS A 21 -3.64 9.99 15.87
CA LYS A 21 -4.43 11.23 15.88
C LYS A 21 -4.34 12.00 14.57
N ILE A 22 -4.74 11.36 13.48
CA ILE A 22 -4.72 11.95 12.15
C ILE A 22 -5.78 13.05 12.04
N ASP A 23 -5.39 14.24 11.55
CA ASP A 23 -6.31 15.31 11.18
C ASP A 23 -7.02 14.95 9.86
N ARG A 24 -8.12 14.21 9.99
CA ARG A 24 -8.90 13.70 8.85
C ARG A 24 -9.48 14.82 7.97
N GLU A 25 -9.84 15.95 8.58
CA GLU A 25 -10.35 17.10 7.83
C GLU A 25 -9.25 17.73 6.97
N ALA A 26 -8.04 17.91 7.53
CA ALA A 26 -6.90 18.37 6.77
C ALA A 26 -6.56 17.40 5.63
N VAL A 27 -6.57 16.08 5.89
CA VAL A 27 -6.36 15.06 4.83
C VAL A 27 -7.40 15.19 3.73
N CYS A 28 -8.69 15.34 4.06
CA CYS A 28 -9.75 15.52 3.07
C CYS A 28 -9.50 16.77 2.21
N ARG A 29 -9.16 17.91 2.82
CA ARG A 29 -8.84 19.16 2.07
C ARG A 29 -7.62 18.98 1.15
N MET A 30 -6.58 18.27 1.61
CA MET A 30 -5.39 17.97 0.79
C MET A 30 -5.73 17.06 -0.40
N VAL A 31 -6.55 16.05 -0.16
CA VAL A 31 -7.04 15.14 -1.22
C VAL A 31 -7.87 15.90 -2.24
N ASP A 32 -8.77 16.80 -1.81
CA ASP A 32 -9.59 17.59 -2.73
C ASP A 32 -8.72 18.45 -3.64
N LEU A 33 -7.76 19.19 -3.08
CA LEU A 33 -6.80 19.99 -3.87
C LEU A 33 -5.99 19.12 -4.85
N PHE A 34 -5.55 17.92 -4.42
CA PHE A 34 -4.81 17.00 -5.27
C PHE A 34 -5.64 16.51 -6.45
N MET A 35 -6.88 16.10 -6.20
CA MET A 35 -7.80 15.60 -7.21
C MET A 35 -8.24 16.73 -8.18
N GLU A 36 -8.53 17.94 -7.69
CA GLU A 36 -8.86 19.12 -8.49
C GLU A 36 -7.74 19.49 -9.46
N GLN A 37 -6.49 19.28 -9.10
CA GLN A 37 -5.34 19.49 -10.00
C GLN A 37 -5.19 18.36 -11.04
N GLY A 38 -6.08 17.37 -11.06
CA GLY A 38 -6.08 16.26 -12.01
C GLY A 38 -5.02 15.20 -11.72
N PHE A 39 -4.57 15.11 -10.45
CA PHE A 39 -3.79 13.98 -9.96
C PHE A 39 -4.74 12.89 -9.45
N GLY A 40 -4.28 11.65 -9.36
CA GLY A 40 -5.14 10.54 -8.93
C GLY A 40 -4.37 9.29 -8.48
N TYR A 41 -3.05 9.39 -8.24
CA TYR A 41 -2.27 8.27 -7.74
C TYR A 41 -2.02 8.42 -6.24
N PHE A 42 -2.43 7.40 -5.47
CA PHE A 42 -2.26 7.32 -4.01
C PHE A 42 -1.34 6.17 -3.63
N ASP A 43 -0.58 6.33 -2.53
CA ASP A 43 0.34 5.32 -2.01
C ASP A 43 0.14 5.16 -0.50
N THR A 44 -0.18 3.95 -0.07
CA THR A 44 -0.32 3.57 1.34
C THR A 44 0.45 2.28 1.64
N ALA A 45 0.40 1.83 2.89
CA ALA A 45 0.87 0.53 3.32
C ALA A 45 0.20 0.11 4.64
N TYR A 46 0.08 -1.19 4.83
CA TYR A 46 -0.51 -1.83 6.01
C TYR A 46 -0.09 -1.23 7.37
N PRO A 47 1.22 -0.93 7.64
CA PRO A 47 1.66 -0.43 8.94
C PRO A 47 1.56 1.10 9.10
N TYR A 48 1.24 1.87 8.07
CA TYR A 48 1.27 3.32 8.14
C TYR A 48 0.24 3.83 9.14
N HIS A 49 0.64 4.80 9.98
CA HIS A 49 -0.18 5.31 11.08
C HIS A 49 -0.77 4.20 11.97
N GLU A 50 0.07 3.21 12.30
CA GLU A 50 -0.31 2.04 13.09
C GLU A 50 -1.55 1.30 12.54
N GLY A 51 -1.65 1.22 11.21
CA GLY A 51 -2.71 0.53 10.48
C GLY A 51 -3.95 1.38 10.17
N LEU A 52 -3.91 2.68 10.43
CA LEU A 52 -5.04 3.59 10.15
C LEU A 52 -5.01 4.22 8.77
N SER A 53 -3.85 4.24 8.09
CA SER A 53 -3.68 4.92 6.80
C SER A 53 -4.64 4.41 5.71
N GLU A 54 -4.86 3.11 5.64
CA GLU A 54 -5.79 2.49 4.70
C GLU A 54 -7.24 2.93 4.95
N THR A 55 -7.65 3.00 6.23
CA THR A 55 -9.00 3.47 6.61
C THR A 55 -9.18 4.96 6.30
N VAL A 56 -8.13 5.76 6.51
CA VAL A 56 -8.16 7.19 6.15
C VAL A 56 -8.25 7.37 4.63
N PHE A 57 -7.56 6.55 3.85
CA PHE A 57 -7.76 6.52 2.39
C PHE A 57 -9.21 6.18 2.04
N GLN A 58 -9.81 5.18 2.67
CA GLN A 58 -11.21 4.85 2.42
C GLN A 58 -12.12 6.05 2.66
N GLU A 59 -11.94 6.76 3.77
CA GLU A 59 -12.76 7.90 4.15
C GLU A 59 -12.54 9.12 3.25
N ALA A 60 -11.28 9.45 2.97
CA ALA A 60 -10.91 10.65 2.24
C ALA A 60 -11.00 10.50 0.71
N VAL A 61 -10.87 9.27 0.18
CA VAL A 61 -10.83 9.00 -1.26
C VAL A 61 -11.94 8.04 -1.69
N ALA A 62 -11.92 6.78 -1.24
CA ALA A 62 -12.76 5.73 -1.81
C ALA A 62 -14.26 5.99 -1.66
N LYS A 63 -14.69 6.61 -0.55
CA LYS A 63 -16.09 6.98 -0.30
C LYS A 63 -16.53 8.29 -0.96
N ARG A 64 -15.58 9.10 -1.47
CA ARG A 64 -15.85 10.45 -1.95
C ARG A 64 -15.69 10.60 -3.46
N TYR A 65 -14.88 9.78 -4.08
CA TYR A 65 -14.58 9.84 -5.51
C TYR A 65 -14.93 8.54 -6.22
N PRO A 66 -15.34 8.59 -7.49
CA PRO A 66 -15.62 7.39 -8.28
C PRO A 66 -14.33 6.56 -8.47
N ARG A 67 -14.47 5.23 -8.46
CA ARG A 67 -13.34 4.28 -8.49
C ARG A 67 -12.37 4.50 -9.66
N ASN A 68 -12.85 4.95 -10.79
CA ASN A 68 -12.05 5.23 -12.00
C ASN A 68 -11.32 6.58 -11.97
N ALA A 69 -11.53 7.42 -10.96
CA ALA A 69 -10.84 8.70 -10.81
C ALA A 69 -9.46 8.59 -10.15
N TYR A 70 -9.14 7.44 -9.56
CA TYR A 70 -7.88 7.24 -8.82
C TYR A 70 -7.30 5.84 -8.99
N THR A 71 -6.02 5.73 -8.68
CA THR A 71 -5.31 4.46 -8.50
C THR A 71 -4.64 4.43 -7.13
N ILE A 72 -4.52 3.23 -6.56
CA ILE A 72 -3.93 3.02 -5.22
C ILE A 72 -2.82 1.99 -5.26
N THR A 73 -1.72 2.30 -4.59
CA THR A 73 -0.70 1.33 -4.20
C THR A 73 -0.88 0.95 -2.74
N ASP A 74 -0.88 -0.34 -2.47
CA ASP A 74 -0.75 -0.89 -1.12
C ASP A 74 0.35 -1.95 -1.07
N LYS A 75 0.79 -2.36 0.14
CA LYS A 75 2.01 -3.15 0.29
C LYS A 75 1.85 -4.27 1.32
N LEU A 76 2.29 -5.49 0.96
CA LEU A 76 2.37 -6.66 1.86
C LEU A 76 3.56 -6.51 2.81
N PRO A 77 3.36 -6.42 4.14
CA PRO A 77 4.42 -6.16 5.11
C PRO A 77 5.22 -7.44 5.42
N LEU A 78 6.23 -7.75 4.61
CA LEU A 78 7.03 -8.98 4.71
C LEU A 78 7.61 -9.24 6.11
N TYR A 79 8.03 -8.21 6.81
CA TYR A 79 8.64 -8.30 8.14
C TYR A 79 7.67 -8.69 9.27
N LEU A 80 6.37 -8.61 9.03
CA LEU A 80 5.34 -9.07 9.96
C LEU A 80 5.00 -10.56 9.78
N LEU A 81 5.32 -11.15 8.62
CA LEU A 81 4.93 -12.50 8.27
C LEU A 81 5.73 -13.55 9.04
N ARG A 82 5.02 -14.53 9.57
CA ARG A 82 5.58 -15.72 10.22
C ARG A 82 5.18 -17.02 9.49
N LYS A 83 3.98 -17.04 8.91
CA LYS A 83 3.37 -18.18 8.19
C LYS A 83 2.78 -17.72 6.86
N GLU A 84 2.62 -18.66 5.93
CA GLU A 84 2.08 -18.42 4.60
C GLU A 84 0.64 -17.89 4.64
N GLU A 85 -0.20 -18.44 5.51
CA GLU A 85 -1.63 -18.11 5.61
C GLU A 85 -1.87 -16.65 6.02
N GLU A 86 -0.90 -16.01 6.68
CA GLU A 86 -0.98 -14.62 7.11
C GLU A 86 -1.00 -13.65 5.91
N MET A 87 -0.43 -14.02 4.77
CA MET A 87 -0.46 -13.19 3.57
C MET A 87 -1.90 -12.98 3.07
N GLU A 88 -2.69 -14.05 3.04
CA GLU A 88 -4.10 -13.95 2.65
C GLU A 88 -4.91 -13.13 3.66
N GLN A 89 -4.69 -13.38 4.95
CA GLN A 89 -5.39 -12.65 6.02
C GLN A 89 -5.11 -11.14 5.94
N ILE A 90 -3.84 -10.75 5.76
CA ILE A 90 -3.43 -9.36 5.60
C ILE A 90 -4.05 -8.76 4.34
N PHE A 91 -3.99 -9.46 3.20
CA PHE A 91 -4.55 -8.98 1.94
C PHE A 91 -6.06 -8.70 2.06
N GLN A 92 -6.82 -9.59 2.68
CA GLN A 92 -8.25 -9.37 2.93
C GLN A 92 -8.52 -8.20 3.89
N GLN A 93 -7.70 -8.04 4.94
CA GLN A 93 -7.80 -6.89 5.83
C GLN A 93 -7.53 -5.57 5.11
N GLN A 94 -6.54 -5.55 4.20
CA GLN A 94 -6.22 -4.38 3.38
C GLN A 94 -7.39 -4.00 2.48
N LEU A 95 -7.96 -4.95 1.73
CA LEU A 95 -9.15 -4.71 0.91
C LEU A 95 -10.31 -4.14 1.75
N ASN A 96 -10.57 -4.73 2.92
CA ASN A 96 -11.63 -4.26 3.81
C ASN A 96 -11.38 -2.84 4.33
N ARG A 97 -10.13 -2.52 4.75
CA ARG A 97 -9.76 -1.19 5.26
C ARG A 97 -9.78 -0.12 4.17
N LEU A 98 -9.36 -0.48 2.96
CA LEU A 98 -9.43 0.39 1.79
C LEU A 98 -10.88 0.58 1.29
N GLY A 99 -11.78 -0.36 1.61
CA GLY A 99 -13.14 -0.39 1.07
C GLY A 99 -13.18 -0.71 -0.42
N LEU A 100 -12.29 -1.59 -0.88
CA LEU A 100 -12.09 -1.92 -2.29
C LEU A 100 -12.11 -3.45 -2.50
N ASP A 101 -12.44 -3.86 -3.73
CA ASP A 101 -12.37 -5.26 -4.18
C ASP A 101 -11.11 -5.56 -5.00
N PHE A 102 -10.35 -4.52 -5.34
CA PHE A 102 -9.21 -4.56 -6.24
C PHE A 102 -8.20 -3.47 -5.87
N ILE A 103 -6.89 -3.81 -5.91
CA ILE A 103 -5.77 -2.89 -5.69
C ILE A 103 -5.03 -2.71 -7.01
N ASP A 104 -4.82 -1.45 -7.44
CA ASP A 104 -4.16 -1.17 -8.74
C ASP A 104 -2.69 -1.60 -8.74
N TYR A 105 -1.97 -1.32 -7.65
CA TYR A 105 -0.56 -1.68 -7.47
C TYR A 105 -0.38 -2.35 -6.11
N TYR A 106 0.12 -3.58 -6.09
CA TYR A 106 0.37 -4.30 -4.84
C TYR A 106 1.84 -4.71 -4.75
N TRP A 107 2.53 -4.21 -3.73
CA TRP A 107 3.96 -4.34 -3.61
C TRP A 107 4.38 -5.21 -2.42
N LEU A 108 5.50 -5.93 -2.57
CA LEU A 108 6.24 -6.48 -1.44
C LEU A 108 6.91 -5.33 -0.68
N HIS A 109 6.57 -5.14 0.60
CA HIS A 109 6.98 -3.96 1.37
C HIS A 109 8.39 -4.13 1.91
N ASN A 110 9.26 -3.14 1.60
CA ASN A 110 10.60 -3.01 2.16
C ASN A 110 11.44 -4.28 1.97
N VAL A 111 11.61 -4.67 0.71
CA VAL A 111 12.47 -5.79 0.36
C VAL A 111 13.93 -5.42 0.64
N GLY A 112 14.53 -6.09 1.60
CA GLY A 112 15.93 -6.03 1.99
C GLY A 112 16.42 -7.42 2.34
N THR A 113 17.66 -7.59 2.76
CA THR A 113 18.28 -8.89 2.99
C THR A 113 17.44 -9.82 3.86
N ALA A 114 16.94 -9.34 5.01
CA ALA A 114 16.14 -10.18 5.94
C ALA A 114 14.73 -10.46 5.38
N SER A 115 14.04 -9.45 4.87
CA SER A 115 12.68 -9.60 4.34
C SER A 115 12.64 -10.37 3.02
N TYR A 116 13.70 -10.33 2.22
CA TYR A 116 13.85 -11.16 1.03
C TYR A 116 13.88 -12.67 1.39
N ALA A 117 14.62 -13.03 2.43
CA ALA A 117 14.64 -14.42 2.93
C ALA A 117 13.24 -14.86 3.40
N VAL A 118 12.48 -13.99 4.08
CA VAL A 118 11.07 -14.26 4.45
C VAL A 118 10.21 -14.44 3.21
N ALA A 119 10.34 -13.53 2.22
CA ALA A 119 9.57 -13.61 0.98
C ALA A 119 9.81 -14.90 0.21
N GLN A 120 11.07 -15.37 0.15
CA GLN A 120 11.41 -16.65 -0.48
C GLN A 120 10.84 -17.84 0.30
N ARG A 121 11.04 -17.86 1.61
CA ARG A 121 10.60 -18.98 2.49
C ARG A 121 9.08 -19.15 2.49
N LEU A 122 8.32 -18.06 2.48
CA LEU A 122 6.85 -18.07 2.56
C LEU A 122 6.16 -18.00 1.19
N GLY A 123 6.91 -17.93 0.07
CA GLY A 123 6.31 -17.87 -1.26
C GLY A 123 5.62 -16.55 -1.60
N ALA A 124 6.08 -15.41 -1.02
CA ALA A 124 5.41 -14.12 -1.21
C ALA A 124 5.41 -13.63 -2.67
N PHE A 125 6.44 -13.95 -3.46
CA PHE A 125 6.47 -13.63 -4.90
C PHE A 125 5.37 -14.37 -5.66
N GLU A 126 5.15 -15.64 -5.34
CA GLU A 126 4.09 -16.44 -5.95
C GLU A 126 2.71 -15.98 -5.50
N PHE A 127 2.58 -15.63 -4.22
CA PHE A 127 1.35 -15.08 -3.66
C PHE A 127 0.87 -13.85 -4.43
N VAL A 128 1.74 -12.84 -4.65
CA VAL A 128 1.33 -11.62 -5.36
C VAL A 128 1.02 -11.88 -6.84
N ARG A 129 1.72 -12.83 -7.51
CA ARG A 129 1.37 -13.26 -8.88
C ARG A 129 -0.01 -13.87 -8.94
N LYS A 130 -0.31 -14.79 -8.01
CA LYS A 130 -1.62 -15.42 -7.90
C LYS A 130 -2.74 -14.40 -7.69
N LYS A 131 -2.51 -13.37 -6.87
CA LYS A 131 -3.48 -12.28 -6.70
C LYS A 131 -3.73 -11.50 -7.99
N LYS A 132 -2.68 -11.28 -8.79
CA LYS A 132 -2.81 -10.66 -10.11
C LYS A 132 -3.59 -11.56 -11.08
N GLU A 133 -3.28 -12.85 -11.16
CA GLU A 133 -3.99 -13.83 -11.99
C GLU A 133 -5.48 -13.95 -11.61
N GLN A 134 -5.80 -13.83 -10.33
CA GLN A 134 -7.17 -13.79 -9.82
C GLN A 134 -7.91 -12.47 -10.13
N GLY A 135 -7.25 -11.50 -10.75
CA GLY A 135 -7.84 -10.19 -11.04
C GLY A 135 -8.08 -9.32 -9.80
N LYS A 136 -7.43 -9.63 -8.66
CA LYS A 136 -7.52 -8.86 -7.42
C LYS A 136 -6.48 -7.75 -7.34
N VAL A 137 -5.44 -7.82 -8.17
CA VAL A 137 -4.34 -6.87 -8.26
C VAL A 137 -4.03 -6.56 -9.73
N GLY A 138 -3.83 -5.29 -10.06
CA GLY A 138 -3.48 -4.88 -11.42
C GLY A 138 -2.00 -5.05 -11.74
N HIS A 139 -1.16 -4.46 -10.92
CA HIS A 139 0.29 -4.48 -11.08
C HIS A 139 0.96 -4.93 -9.79
N ILE A 140 2.00 -5.76 -9.93
CA ILE A 140 2.83 -6.19 -8.79
C ILE A 140 4.19 -5.52 -8.83
N GLY A 141 4.81 -5.36 -7.66
CA GLY A 141 6.12 -4.73 -7.53
C GLY A 141 6.69 -4.90 -6.12
N PHE A 142 7.66 -4.10 -5.80
CA PHE A 142 8.25 -4.07 -4.46
C PHE A 142 8.82 -2.68 -4.15
N SER A 143 8.89 -2.33 -2.86
CA SER A 143 9.72 -1.23 -2.38
C SER A 143 11.05 -1.77 -1.87
N PHE A 144 12.14 -1.02 -2.08
CA PHE A 144 13.49 -1.51 -1.87
C PHE A 144 14.36 -0.47 -1.17
N HIS A 145 15.12 -0.90 -0.16
CA HIS A 145 16.00 -0.05 0.66
C HIS A 145 17.28 -0.81 1.07
N ASP A 146 17.92 -1.49 0.13
CA ASP A 146 19.13 -2.28 0.38
C ASP A 146 20.14 -2.09 -0.77
N ARG A 147 21.14 -2.93 -0.86
CA ARG A 147 22.26 -2.85 -1.82
C ARG A 147 21.85 -3.30 -3.22
N ALA A 148 22.53 -2.75 -4.24
CA ALA A 148 22.24 -3.02 -5.66
C ALA A 148 22.33 -4.51 -6.02
N ASP A 149 23.29 -5.26 -5.45
CA ASP A 149 23.45 -6.68 -5.72
C ASP A 149 22.25 -7.54 -5.27
N LEU A 150 21.53 -7.09 -4.23
CA LEU A 150 20.27 -7.70 -3.85
C LEU A 150 19.12 -7.29 -4.79
N LEU A 151 19.11 -6.02 -5.24
CA LEU A 151 18.11 -5.54 -6.20
C LEU A 151 18.10 -6.39 -7.47
N ASP A 152 19.29 -6.66 -8.04
CA ASP A 152 19.43 -7.51 -9.24
C ASP A 152 18.83 -8.90 -9.01
N ARG A 153 19.10 -9.51 -7.84
CA ARG A 153 18.50 -10.82 -7.49
C ARG A 153 16.99 -10.80 -7.33
N VAL A 154 16.41 -9.70 -6.85
CA VAL A 154 14.96 -9.55 -6.69
C VAL A 154 14.28 -9.36 -8.05
N GLN A 155 14.87 -8.59 -8.96
CA GLN A 155 14.30 -8.31 -10.29
C GLN A 155 14.27 -9.54 -11.20
N LEU A 156 15.14 -10.51 -10.98
CA LEU A 156 15.21 -11.76 -11.76
C LEU A 156 14.18 -12.82 -11.30
N ARG A 157 13.31 -12.51 -10.34
CA ARG A 157 12.25 -13.38 -9.81
C ARG A 157 10.90 -12.98 -10.42
#